data_a60eaa359fc574dfd0de9d6080ecd4ea
#
_entry.id   a60eaa359fc574dfd0de9d6080ecd4ea
#
_cell.length_a   1.000
_cell.length_b   1.000
_cell.length_c   1.000
_cell.angle_alpha   90.00
_cell.angle_beta   90.00
_cell.angle_gamma   90.00
#
_symmetry.space_group_name_H-M   'P 1'
#
loop_
_entity.id
_entity.type
_entity.pdbx_description
1 polymer ?
#
loop_
_entity_poly.entity_id
_entity_poly.type
_entity_poly.pdbx_seq_one_letter_code
_entity_poly.pdbx_strand_id
1 'polypeptide(L)'
;MAILTNGIVGPFIGRVGPVVGYMWKGIHCVRAYVEHVRYPNTESQQQERNWFVSMVRFASAARPALKLGLCRHAKEAGMTEGNFFVMMNKQYFSRADGRVEVDYSKLKLSFGSAADVYFREARFEAGETVSVDFEKNSLPLRSSGDDGVYLYAYAPGLGEGFLSAPAPRRSKKVAAKLPAWWTGQEVHLYGFVVDKDGRPSNTTYIGVGRVNHYEDRGRYIPLNKNWNDFVEMANEVNAEHEAGDDAAVALPSGREPRVEHFGDPPEVP
;
A
#
# COMPACT_ATOMS: atom_id res chain seq x y z
N MET A 1 26.90 26.65 -8.91
CA MET A 1 28.26 26.31 -8.46
C MET A 1 28.43 24.81 -8.66
N ALA A 2 29.58 24.34 -9.16
CA ALA A 2 29.89 22.92 -9.31
C ALA A 2 31.09 22.58 -8.41
N ILE A 3 31.09 21.38 -7.87
CA ILE A 3 32.14 20.85 -7.00
C ILE A 3 32.94 19.83 -7.82
N LEU A 4 34.25 20.02 -7.92
CA LEU A 4 35.16 19.06 -8.54
C LEU A 4 35.78 18.17 -7.46
N THR A 5 35.61 16.87 -7.59
CA THR A 5 36.10 15.92 -6.58
C THR A 5 37.53 15.43 -6.83
N ASN A 6 37.98 15.46 -8.07
CA ASN A 6 39.34 14.98 -8.45
C ASN A 6 40.06 15.93 -9.45
N GLY A 7 40.03 17.24 -9.18
CA GLY A 7 40.65 18.23 -10.06
C GLY A 7 39.90 18.44 -11.38
N ILE A 8 40.51 19.16 -12.33
CA ILE A 8 39.90 19.62 -13.60
C ILE A 8 39.41 18.46 -14.48
N VAL A 9 40.03 17.31 -14.40
CA VAL A 9 39.74 16.14 -15.25
C VAL A 9 38.85 15.13 -14.52
N GLY A 10 38.52 15.36 -13.26
CA GLY A 10 37.71 14.45 -12.43
C GLY A 10 36.19 14.66 -12.57
N PRO A 11 35.40 13.76 -12.01
CA PRO A 11 33.96 13.93 -11.99
C PRO A 11 33.58 15.16 -11.18
N PHE A 12 32.53 15.87 -11.64
CA PHE A 12 32.02 17.06 -11.00
C PHE A 12 30.56 16.90 -10.62
N ILE A 13 30.14 17.64 -9.59
CA ILE A 13 28.74 17.72 -9.15
C ILE A 13 28.29 19.17 -9.26
N GLY A 14 27.14 19.38 -9.95
CA GLY A 14 26.59 20.71 -10.20
C GLY A 14 26.64 21.11 -11.68
N ARG A 15 26.33 22.38 -11.96
CA ARG A 15 26.27 22.91 -13.34
C ARG A 15 27.61 23.54 -13.77
N VAL A 16 28.09 23.15 -14.94
CA VAL A 16 29.20 23.74 -15.63
C VAL A 16 28.79 24.06 -17.07
N GLY A 17 28.54 25.34 -17.36
CA GLY A 17 28.02 25.75 -18.67
C GLY A 17 26.73 25.00 -19.07
N PRO A 18 26.70 24.33 -20.23
CA PRO A 18 25.52 23.63 -20.73
C PRO A 18 25.36 22.24 -20.14
N VAL A 19 26.21 21.80 -19.21
CA VAL A 19 26.15 20.44 -18.63
C VAL A 19 25.97 20.47 -17.11
N VAL A 20 25.28 19.43 -16.60
CA VAL A 20 25.08 19.19 -15.17
C VAL A 20 25.63 17.82 -14.81
N GLY A 21 26.62 17.81 -13.91
CA GLY A 21 27.14 16.59 -13.30
C GLY A 21 26.34 16.23 -12.03
N TYR A 22 26.08 14.97 -11.81
CA TYR A 22 25.44 14.46 -10.61
C TYR A 22 25.88 13.02 -10.33
N MET A 23 25.68 12.59 -9.10
CA MET A 23 25.95 11.20 -8.71
C MET A 23 24.62 10.43 -8.59
N TRP A 24 24.55 9.27 -9.23
CA TRP A 24 23.43 8.35 -9.12
C TRP A 24 23.95 6.97 -8.72
N LYS A 25 23.55 6.49 -7.54
CA LYS A 25 23.98 5.20 -6.96
C LYS A 25 25.50 4.95 -7.02
N GLY A 26 26.30 5.98 -6.75
CA GLY A 26 27.76 5.88 -6.82
C GLY A 26 28.37 6.05 -8.22
N ILE A 27 27.54 6.19 -9.26
CA ILE A 27 27.96 6.41 -10.64
C ILE A 27 27.90 7.89 -10.94
N HIS A 28 29.02 8.44 -11.47
CA HIS A 28 29.07 9.82 -11.94
C HIS A 28 28.37 9.95 -13.30
N CYS A 29 27.30 10.74 -13.32
CA CYS A 29 26.48 10.96 -14.50
C CYS A 29 26.56 12.41 -14.94
N VAL A 30 26.43 12.65 -16.25
CA VAL A 30 26.38 13.99 -16.84
C VAL A 30 25.16 14.07 -17.75
N ARG A 31 24.43 15.18 -17.67
CA ARG A 31 23.29 15.46 -18.57
C ARG A 31 23.39 16.87 -19.12
N ALA A 32 22.76 17.12 -20.26
CA ALA A 32 22.60 18.47 -20.76
C ALA A 32 21.73 19.30 -19.81
N TYR A 33 22.08 20.57 -19.65
CA TYR A 33 21.23 21.54 -18.96
C TYR A 33 20.11 22.00 -19.91
N VAL A 34 18.88 21.90 -19.45
CA VAL A 34 17.70 22.36 -20.18
C VAL A 34 17.27 23.68 -19.57
N GLU A 35 17.47 24.80 -20.32
CA GLU A 35 17.18 26.13 -19.83
C GLU A 35 15.66 26.39 -19.73
N HIS A 36 14.92 25.97 -20.74
CA HIS A 36 13.47 26.09 -20.79
C HIS A 36 12.83 24.72 -20.91
N VAL A 37 12.24 24.25 -19.81
CA VAL A 37 11.47 23.01 -19.82
C VAL A 37 10.08 23.32 -20.34
N ARG A 38 9.77 22.80 -21.53
CA ARG A 38 8.37 22.79 -22.00
C ARG A 38 7.61 21.72 -21.23
N TYR A 39 6.53 22.13 -20.59
CA TYR A 39 5.58 21.23 -19.95
C TYR A 39 4.31 21.14 -20.81
N PRO A 40 4.30 20.37 -21.89
CA PRO A 40 3.07 20.13 -22.62
C PRO A 40 2.17 19.30 -21.68
N ASN A 41 1.08 19.90 -21.23
CA ASN A 41 0.14 19.24 -20.31
C ASN A 41 -0.99 18.60 -21.13
N THR A 42 -0.62 17.72 -22.05
CA THR A 42 -1.61 16.98 -22.86
C THR A 42 -2.38 15.98 -22.00
N GLU A 43 -3.61 15.70 -22.38
CA GLU A 43 -4.46 14.73 -21.67
C GLU A 43 -3.79 13.35 -21.55
N SER A 44 -3.16 12.88 -22.62
CA SER A 44 -2.41 11.62 -22.61
C SER A 44 -1.29 11.62 -21.60
N GLN A 45 -0.53 12.74 -21.47
CA GLN A 45 0.53 12.83 -20.46
C GLN A 45 -0.02 12.88 -19.04
N GLN A 46 -1.18 13.51 -18.83
CA GLN A 46 -1.83 13.51 -17.52
C GLN A 46 -2.27 12.10 -17.13
N GLN A 47 -2.86 11.35 -18.06
CA GLN A 47 -3.25 9.95 -17.84
C GLN A 47 -2.04 9.08 -17.49
N GLU A 48 -0.91 9.21 -18.22
CA GLU A 48 0.34 8.50 -17.90
C GLU A 48 0.88 8.84 -16.51
N ARG A 49 0.85 10.12 -16.15
CA ARG A 49 1.28 10.57 -14.81
C ARG A 49 0.37 9.99 -13.73
N ASN A 50 -0.94 10.05 -13.90
CA ASN A 50 -1.90 9.54 -12.93
C ASN A 50 -1.73 8.02 -12.72
N TRP A 51 -1.55 7.29 -13.81
CA TRP A 51 -1.26 5.87 -13.77
C TRP A 51 0.03 5.56 -12.99
N PHE A 52 1.12 6.24 -13.30
CA PHE A 52 2.39 6.06 -12.61
C PHE A 52 2.31 6.47 -11.13
N VAL A 53 1.66 7.60 -10.84
CA VAL A 53 1.46 8.09 -9.47
C VAL A 53 0.68 7.09 -8.62
N SER A 54 -0.33 6.41 -9.19
CA SER A 54 -1.08 5.37 -8.47
C SER A 54 -0.20 4.22 -8.02
N MET A 55 0.70 3.73 -8.89
CA MET A 55 1.67 2.70 -8.53
C MET A 55 2.66 3.17 -7.45
N VAL A 56 3.17 4.39 -7.59
CA VAL A 56 4.13 4.96 -6.63
C VAL A 56 3.48 5.18 -5.26
N ARG A 57 2.23 5.62 -5.22
CA ARG A 57 1.47 5.77 -3.96
C ARG A 57 1.32 4.43 -3.25
N PHE A 58 0.90 3.40 -3.97
CA PHE A 58 0.83 2.06 -3.38
C PHE A 58 2.19 1.58 -2.89
N ALA A 59 3.25 1.70 -3.71
CA ALA A 59 4.60 1.31 -3.33
C ALA A 59 5.12 2.09 -2.10
N SER A 60 4.74 3.35 -1.97
CA SER A 60 5.10 4.18 -0.81
C SER A 60 4.40 3.68 0.47
N ALA A 61 3.10 3.39 0.39
CA ALA A 61 2.34 2.83 1.51
C ALA A 61 2.84 1.42 1.88
N ALA A 62 3.22 0.62 0.89
CA ALA A 62 3.74 -0.74 1.08
C ALA A 62 5.23 -0.80 1.43
N ARG A 63 5.92 0.34 1.57
CA ARG A 63 7.37 0.38 1.79
C ARG A 63 7.90 -0.57 2.86
N PRO A 64 7.28 -0.71 4.05
CA PRO A 64 7.75 -1.65 5.08
C PRO A 64 7.71 -3.10 4.58
N ALA A 65 6.63 -3.51 3.90
CA ALA A 65 6.49 -4.84 3.33
C ALA A 65 7.47 -5.09 2.17
N LEU A 66 7.65 -4.10 1.28
CA LEU A 66 8.58 -4.19 0.15
C LEU A 66 10.04 -4.34 0.59
N LYS A 67 10.44 -3.67 1.69
CA LYS A 67 11.78 -3.82 2.27
C LYS A 67 12.06 -5.25 2.73
N LEU A 68 11.06 -5.95 3.26
CA LEU A 68 11.19 -7.35 3.64
C LEU A 68 11.09 -8.29 2.43
N GLY A 69 10.11 -8.02 1.56
CA GLY A 69 9.73 -8.94 0.49
C GLY A 69 10.55 -8.83 -0.79
N LEU A 70 11.11 -7.64 -1.12
CA LEU A 70 11.76 -7.39 -2.42
C LEU A 70 13.20 -6.88 -2.33
N CYS A 71 13.72 -6.55 -1.12
CA CYS A 71 15.03 -5.90 -0.96
C CYS A 71 16.15 -6.64 -1.69
N ARG A 72 16.20 -7.97 -1.56
CA ARG A 72 17.26 -8.79 -2.18
C ARG A 72 17.24 -8.67 -3.69
N HIS A 73 16.09 -8.92 -4.32
CA HIS A 73 15.93 -8.87 -5.78
C HIS A 73 16.09 -7.46 -6.33
N ALA A 74 15.63 -6.46 -5.60
CA ALA A 74 15.84 -5.05 -5.97
C ALA A 74 17.33 -4.70 -5.99
N LYS A 75 18.10 -5.15 -5.00
CA LYS A 75 19.57 -4.97 -4.97
C LYS A 75 20.26 -5.67 -6.13
N GLU A 76 19.91 -6.93 -6.40
CA GLU A 76 20.43 -7.71 -7.53
C GLU A 76 20.13 -7.01 -8.88
N ALA A 77 18.94 -6.41 -9.02
CA ALA A 77 18.55 -5.64 -10.19
C ALA A 77 19.09 -4.20 -10.22
N GLY A 78 19.85 -3.77 -9.21
CA GLY A 78 20.36 -2.40 -9.11
C GLY A 78 19.26 -1.35 -8.92
N MET A 79 18.09 -1.72 -8.41
CA MET A 79 16.90 -0.86 -8.26
C MET A 79 16.59 -0.59 -6.78
N THR A 80 15.69 0.37 -6.54
CA THR A 80 15.00 0.48 -5.25
C THR A 80 13.85 -0.52 -5.18
N GLU A 81 13.43 -0.90 -3.97
CA GLU A 81 12.31 -1.83 -3.77
C GLU A 81 11.01 -1.32 -4.43
N GLY A 82 10.77 0.00 -4.35
CA GLY A 82 9.61 0.64 -4.99
C GLY A 82 9.66 0.55 -6.53
N ASN A 83 10.83 0.80 -7.14
CA ASN A 83 10.99 0.66 -8.59
C ASN A 83 10.85 -0.80 -9.04
N PHE A 84 11.38 -1.72 -8.26
CA PHE A 84 11.25 -3.15 -8.52
C PHE A 84 9.78 -3.59 -8.40
N PHE A 85 9.05 -3.09 -7.41
CA PHE A 85 7.61 -3.30 -7.27
C PHE A 85 6.85 -2.82 -8.52
N VAL A 86 7.10 -1.58 -8.97
CA VAL A 86 6.47 -1.02 -10.19
C VAL A 86 6.78 -1.89 -11.41
N MET A 87 8.02 -2.33 -11.57
CA MET A 87 8.41 -3.21 -12.68
C MET A 87 7.61 -4.53 -12.69
N MET A 88 7.41 -5.14 -11.52
CA MET A 88 6.70 -6.41 -11.40
C MET A 88 5.19 -6.29 -11.54
N ASN A 89 4.61 -5.17 -11.10
CA ASN A 89 3.16 -5.04 -10.91
C ASN A 89 2.46 -4.11 -11.89
N LYS A 90 3.18 -3.40 -12.76
CA LYS A 90 2.60 -2.42 -13.70
C LYS A 90 1.43 -2.96 -14.53
N GLN A 91 1.42 -4.24 -14.83
CA GLN A 91 0.39 -4.91 -15.62
C GLN A 91 -0.96 -5.06 -14.89
N TYR A 92 -0.97 -4.94 -13.56
CA TYR A 92 -2.16 -5.04 -12.72
C TYR A 92 -2.79 -3.67 -12.42
N PHE A 93 -2.22 -2.60 -12.98
CA PHE A 93 -2.75 -1.25 -12.96
C PHE A 93 -3.24 -0.93 -14.37
N SER A 94 -4.52 -1.13 -14.62
CA SER A 94 -5.15 -0.85 -15.90
C SER A 94 -5.63 0.60 -16.00
N ARG A 95 -5.88 1.04 -17.22
CA ARG A 95 -6.42 2.35 -17.53
C ARG A 95 -7.80 2.15 -18.14
N ALA A 96 -8.82 2.59 -17.45
CA ALA A 96 -10.20 2.54 -17.93
C ALA A 96 -10.83 3.94 -17.78
N ASP A 97 -11.35 4.48 -18.85
CA ASP A 97 -12.13 5.74 -18.90
C ASP A 97 -11.47 6.92 -18.14
N GLY A 98 -10.15 7.08 -18.29
CA GLY A 98 -9.39 8.14 -17.61
C GLY A 98 -9.13 7.90 -16.13
N ARG A 99 -9.54 6.74 -15.59
CA ARG A 99 -9.26 6.31 -14.22
C ARG A 99 -8.26 5.16 -14.21
N VAL A 100 -7.62 4.97 -13.08
CA VAL A 100 -6.71 3.84 -12.85
C VAL A 100 -7.45 2.80 -12.04
N GLU A 101 -7.61 1.63 -12.63
CA GLU A 101 -8.15 0.46 -11.95
C GLU A 101 -7.00 -0.46 -11.52
N VAL A 102 -7.07 -0.96 -10.30
CA VAL A 102 -6.01 -1.79 -9.71
C VAL A 102 -6.56 -3.15 -9.37
N ASP A 103 -5.96 -4.19 -9.94
CA ASP A 103 -6.26 -5.57 -9.54
C ASP A 103 -5.43 -5.92 -8.28
N TYR A 104 -5.97 -5.57 -7.13
CA TYR A 104 -5.32 -5.80 -5.84
C TYR A 104 -5.04 -7.28 -5.57
N SER A 105 -5.83 -8.20 -6.13
CA SER A 105 -5.69 -9.64 -5.89
C SER A 105 -4.40 -10.23 -6.48
N LYS A 106 -3.83 -9.58 -7.49
CA LYS A 106 -2.64 -10.05 -8.21
C LYS A 106 -1.34 -9.35 -7.82
N LEU A 107 -1.41 -8.34 -6.95
CA LEU A 107 -0.22 -7.58 -6.55
C LEU A 107 0.78 -8.45 -5.79
N LYS A 108 2.06 -8.27 -6.15
CA LYS A 108 3.19 -8.99 -5.57
C LYS A 108 4.01 -8.03 -4.70
N LEU A 109 3.96 -8.21 -3.40
CA LEU A 109 4.70 -7.43 -2.40
C LEU A 109 5.99 -8.12 -1.97
N SER A 110 6.06 -9.43 -2.16
CA SER A 110 7.22 -10.26 -1.85
C SER A 110 7.43 -11.30 -2.94
N PHE A 111 8.67 -11.66 -3.13
CA PHE A 111 9.09 -12.67 -4.09
C PHE A 111 10.34 -13.38 -3.59
N GLY A 112 10.30 -14.70 -3.51
CA GLY A 112 11.44 -15.48 -3.05
C GLY A 112 11.17 -16.95 -2.86
N SER A 113 12.16 -17.63 -2.27
CA SER A 113 12.20 -19.09 -2.16
C SER A 113 11.89 -19.64 -0.77
N ALA A 114 11.54 -18.77 0.20
CA ALA A 114 11.10 -19.27 1.50
C ALA A 114 9.80 -20.09 1.36
N ALA A 115 9.62 -21.04 2.24
CA ALA A 115 8.42 -21.87 2.21
C ALA A 115 7.18 -21.04 2.56
N ASP A 116 6.16 -21.09 1.72
CA ASP A 116 4.88 -20.43 1.94
C ASP A 116 4.11 -21.07 3.10
N VAL A 117 3.06 -20.39 3.54
CA VAL A 117 2.02 -20.94 4.41
C VAL A 117 0.66 -20.82 3.71
N TYR A 118 -0.27 -21.70 4.04
CA TYR A 118 -1.65 -21.59 3.58
C TYR A 118 -2.39 -20.68 4.53
N PHE A 119 -2.61 -19.43 4.12
CA PHE A 119 -3.52 -18.54 4.84
C PHE A 119 -4.96 -19.04 4.65
N ARG A 120 -5.66 -19.19 5.76
CA ARG A 120 -7.07 -19.54 5.74
C ARG A 120 -7.91 -18.27 5.73
N GLU A 121 -8.74 -18.09 6.68
CA GLU A 121 -9.72 -17.03 6.75
C GLU A 121 -9.22 -15.83 7.54
N ALA A 122 -9.49 -14.64 7.02
CA ALA A 122 -9.30 -13.41 7.76
C ALA A 122 -10.54 -13.12 8.61
N ARG A 123 -10.33 -12.82 9.89
CA ARG A 123 -11.38 -12.44 10.82
C ARG A 123 -11.13 -10.99 11.24
N PHE A 124 -12.14 -10.17 11.05
CA PHE A 124 -12.14 -8.80 11.55
C PHE A 124 -12.80 -8.83 12.92
N GLU A 125 -11.98 -8.76 13.97
CA GLU A 125 -12.42 -8.76 15.35
C GLU A 125 -12.77 -7.33 15.79
N ALA A 126 -13.62 -7.21 16.80
CA ALA A 126 -13.91 -5.90 17.42
C ALA A 126 -12.62 -5.20 17.88
N GLY A 127 -12.56 -3.88 17.75
CA GLY A 127 -11.40 -3.07 18.14
C GLY A 127 -10.29 -3.06 17.09
N GLU A 128 -10.65 -2.98 15.81
CA GLU A 128 -9.77 -2.80 14.66
C GLU A 128 -8.71 -3.89 14.52
N THR A 129 -8.98 -5.08 15.07
CA THR A 129 -8.05 -6.20 15.02
C THR A 129 -8.40 -7.13 13.87
N VAL A 130 -7.41 -7.40 13.01
CA VAL A 130 -7.52 -8.42 11.97
C VAL A 130 -6.67 -9.61 12.36
N SER A 131 -7.25 -10.80 12.38
CA SER A 131 -6.53 -12.02 12.62
C SER A 131 -6.70 -12.98 11.45
N VAL A 132 -5.63 -13.71 11.13
CA VAL A 132 -5.62 -14.69 10.04
C VAL A 132 -5.00 -15.97 10.55
N ASP A 133 -5.74 -17.06 10.41
CA ASP A 133 -5.23 -18.38 10.69
C ASP A 133 -4.47 -18.91 9.47
N PHE A 134 -3.40 -19.65 9.70
CA PHE A 134 -2.63 -20.26 8.62
C PHE A 134 -2.14 -21.66 8.98
N GLU A 135 -1.93 -22.48 7.98
CA GLU A 135 -1.38 -23.83 8.11
C GLU A 135 0.02 -23.92 7.51
N LYS A 136 0.80 -24.85 8.09
CA LYS A 136 2.10 -25.17 7.53
C LYS A 136 1.95 -25.81 6.16
N ASN A 137 2.74 -25.36 5.21
CA ASN A 137 2.97 -26.12 4.01
C ASN A 137 3.88 -27.34 4.35
N SER A 138 3.53 -28.49 3.80
CA SER A 138 4.15 -29.81 4.15
C SER A 138 5.58 -30.02 3.62
N LEU A 139 6.30 -28.98 3.23
CA LEU A 139 7.69 -29.10 2.76
C LEU A 139 8.68 -28.95 3.94
N PRO A 140 9.07 -30.04 4.62
CA PRO A 140 9.80 -29.99 5.87
C PRO A 140 11.25 -29.50 5.75
N LEU A 141 11.85 -29.53 4.57
CA LEU A 141 13.29 -29.29 4.38
C LEU A 141 13.72 -27.82 4.39
N ARG A 142 12.78 -26.87 4.30
CA ARG A 142 13.09 -25.43 4.19
C ARG A 142 12.25 -24.52 5.09
N SER A 143 11.53 -25.07 6.05
CA SER A 143 10.68 -24.28 6.95
C SER A 143 11.07 -24.49 8.39
N SER A 144 11.29 -23.39 9.13
CA SER A 144 11.47 -23.37 10.57
C SER A 144 10.17 -22.96 11.28
N GLY A 145 9.98 -23.45 12.50
CA GLY A 145 8.86 -22.98 13.34
C GLY A 145 9.02 -21.51 13.77
N ASP A 146 10.21 -20.96 13.64
CA ASP A 146 10.56 -19.59 14.03
C ASP A 146 10.56 -18.61 12.86
N ASP A 147 10.28 -19.09 11.62
CA ASP A 147 10.11 -18.19 10.47
C ASP A 147 9.00 -17.18 10.76
N GLY A 148 9.25 -15.92 10.39
CA GLY A 148 8.29 -14.83 10.61
C GLY A 148 7.20 -14.80 9.55
N VAL A 149 5.95 -14.93 9.97
CA VAL A 149 4.77 -14.74 9.11
C VAL A 149 4.27 -13.32 9.28
N TYR A 150 4.13 -12.60 8.17
CA TYR A 150 3.73 -11.21 8.14
C TYR A 150 2.36 -11.06 7.46
N LEU A 151 1.57 -10.15 8.01
CA LEU A 151 0.31 -9.70 7.43
C LEU A 151 0.46 -8.23 7.02
N TYR A 152 0.20 -7.93 5.76
CA TYR A 152 0.14 -6.56 5.26
C TYR A 152 -1.29 -6.22 4.88
N ALA A 153 -1.78 -5.11 5.41
CA ALA A 153 -3.10 -4.56 5.15
C ALA A 153 -2.96 -3.26 4.36
N TYR A 154 -3.81 -3.05 3.35
CA TYR A 154 -3.84 -1.84 2.54
C TYR A 154 -5.27 -1.31 2.43
N ALA A 155 -5.47 -0.04 2.77
CA ALA A 155 -6.75 0.66 2.64
C ALA A 155 -6.72 1.59 1.41
N PRO A 156 -7.36 1.21 0.29
CA PRO A 156 -7.33 2.01 -0.95
C PRO A 156 -7.93 3.40 -0.78
N GLY A 157 -9.01 3.53 0.00
CA GLY A 157 -9.68 4.80 0.25
C GLY A 157 -8.80 5.84 0.95
N LEU A 158 -7.86 5.40 1.79
CA LEU A 158 -6.91 6.25 2.49
C LEU A 158 -5.55 6.33 1.78
N GLY A 159 -5.23 5.35 0.93
CA GLY A 159 -3.90 5.20 0.34
C GLY A 159 -2.83 4.82 1.37
N GLU A 160 -3.23 4.20 2.46
CA GLU A 160 -2.35 3.82 3.58
C GLU A 160 -2.17 2.31 3.65
N GLY A 161 -1.03 1.90 4.20
CA GLY A 161 -0.68 0.50 4.40
C GLY A 161 -0.16 0.24 5.81
N PHE A 162 -0.45 -0.92 6.35
CA PHE A 162 -0.03 -1.36 7.66
C PHE A 162 0.61 -2.75 7.57
N LEU A 163 1.79 -2.91 8.16
CA LEU A 163 2.49 -4.19 8.27
C LEU A 163 2.44 -4.67 9.72
N SER A 164 1.99 -5.90 9.93
CA SER A 164 1.97 -6.52 11.25
C SER A 164 3.37 -6.75 11.80
N ALA A 165 3.47 -6.93 13.12
CA ALA A 165 4.62 -7.61 13.71
C ALA A 165 4.70 -9.06 13.19
N PRO A 166 5.91 -9.66 13.12
CA PRO A 166 6.06 -11.05 12.70
C PRO A 166 5.42 -12.01 13.71
N ALA A 167 4.62 -12.94 13.22
CA ALA A 167 4.15 -14.07 14.01
C ALA A 167 5.02 -15.30 13.70
N PRO A 168 5.51 -16.04 14.69
CA PRO A 168 6.27 -17.25 14.40
C PRO A 168 5.38 -18.30 13.71
N ARG A 169 5.91 -18.98 12.71
CA ARG A 169 5.18 -20.02 11.96
C ARG A 169 4.51 -21.06 12.86
N ARG A 170 5.07 -21.35 14.04
CA ARG A 170 4.50 -22.25 15.02
C ARG A 170 3.19 -21.77 15.64
N SER A 171 2.91 -20.47 15.64
CA SER A 171 1.70 -19.88 16.24
C SER A 171 0.43 -20.22 15.46
N LYS A 172 0.53 -20.56 14.17
CA LYS A 172 -0.59 -20.84 13.26
C LYS A 172 -1.61 -19.70 13.13
N LYS A 173 -1.34 -18.55 13.74
CA LYS A 173 -2.18 -17.35 13.70
C LYS A 173 -1.29 -16.12 13.65
N VAL A 174 -1.64 -15.16 12.79
CA VAL A 174 -1.09 -13.82 12.78
C VAL A 174 -2.21 -12.82 13.03
N ALA A 175 -1.95 -11.81 13.86
CA ALA A 175 -2.91 -10.76 14.15
C ALA A 175 -2.26 -9.40 13.98
N ALA A 176 -3.05 -8.44 13.52
CA ALA A 176 -2.64 -7.05 13.35
C ALA A 176 -3.71 -6.13 13.93
N LYS A 177 -3.30 -5.18 14.76
CA LYS A 177 -4.19 -4.11 15.21
C LYS A 177 -4.03 -2.95 14.23
N LEU A 178 -5.08 -2.72 13.45
CA LEU A 178 -5.12 -1.63 12.47
C LEU A 178 -5.33 -0.28 13.17
N PRO A 179 -4.97 0.85 12.53
CA PRO A 179 -5.26 2.17 13.07
C PRO A 179 -6.78 2.40 13.22
N ALA A 180 -7.20 3.05 14.31
CA ALA A 180 -8.62 3.29 14.59
C ALA A 180 -9.35 4.11 13.50
N TRP A 181 -8.62 5.01 12.81
CA TRP A 181 -9.20 5.79 11.71
C TRP A 181 -9.44 5.00 10.41
N TRP A 182 -9.08 3.71 10.38
CA TRP A 182 -9.42 2.81 9.28
C TRP A 182 -10.81 2.19 9.43
N THR A 183 -11.50 2.50 10.51
CA THR A 183 -12.88 2.03 10.75
C THR A 183 -13.79 2.37 9.57
N GLY A 184 -14.56 1.39 9.11
CA GLY A 184 -15.44 1.52 7.94
C GLY A 184 -14.72 1.47 6.58
N GLN A 185 -13.38 1.42 6.55
CA GLN A 185 -12.64 1.33 5.30
C GLN A 185 -12.55 -0.11 4.79
N GLU A 186 -12.58 -0.24 3.48
CA GLU A 186 -12.23 -1.48 2.80
C GLU A 186 -10.72 -1.69 2.85
N VAL A 187 -10.31 -2.91 3.19
CA VAL A 187 -8.90 -3.26 3.38
C VAL A 187 -8.57 -4.55 2.64
N HIS A 188 -7.55 -4.50 1.80
CA HIS A 188 -6.97 -5.67 1.16
C HIS A 188 -5.86 -6.26 2.02
N LEU A 189 -5.88 -7.59 2.17
CA LEU A 189 -4.96 -8.32 3.03
C LEU A 189 -4.02 -9.20 2.20
N TYR A 190 -2.73 -9.11 2.54
CA TYR A 190 -1.67 -9.89 1.93
C TYR A 190 -0.84 -10.57 3.00
N GLY A 191 -0.43 -11.80 2.75
CA GLY A 191 0.44 -12.55 3.63
C GLY A 191 1.73 -12.97 2.93
N PHE A 192 2.83 -13.01 3.65
CA PHE A 192 4.09 -13.60 3.22
C PHE A 192 4.93 -14.03 4.43
N VAL A 193 5.91 -14.84 4.17
CA VAL A 193 6.82 -15.39 5.19
C VAL A 193 8.23 -14.88 4.92
N VAL A 194 8.98 -14.63 5.99
CA VAL A 194 10.42 -14.39 5.90
C VAL A 194 11.10 -15.43 6.77
N ASP A 195 12.00 -16.20 6.18
CA ASP A 195 12.76 -17.22 6.90
C ASP A 195 13.84 -16.58 7.81
N LYS A 196 14.47 -17.40 8.65
CA LYS A 196 15.55 -16.97 9.54
C LYS A 196 16.77 -16.39 8.81
N ASP A 197 16.95 -16.72 7.53
CA ASP A 197 18.05 -16.23 6.70
C ASP A 197 17.66 -14.92 5.97
N GLY A 198 16.47 -14.36 6.28
CA GLY A 198 15.95 -13.14 5.66
C GLY A 198 15.46 -13.34 4.22
N ARG A 199 15.20 -14.59 3.79
CA ARG A 199 14.62 -14.87 2.49
C ARG A 199 13.10 -14.77 2.57
N PRO A 200 12.45 -14.01 1.68
CA PRO A 200 10.99 -13.94 1.64
C PRO A 200 10.38 -15.12 0.88
N SER A 201 9.13 -15.41 1.15
CA SER A 201 8.26 -16.23 0.30
C SER A 201 7.56 -15.37 -0.76
N ASN A 202 6.78 -16.01 -1.61
CA ASN A 202 5.87 -15.30 -2.50
C ASN A 202 4.73 -14.64 -1.71
N THR A 203 4.15 -13.59 -2.27
CA THR A 203 2.96 -12.95 -1.72
C THR A 203 1.75 -13.83 -1.93
N THR A 204 0.95 -14.02 -0.90
CA THR A 204 -0.39 -14.60 -0.98
C THR A 204 -1.41 -13.50 -0.72
N TYR A 205 -2.33 -13.30 -1.65
CA TYR A 205 -3.50 -12.46 -1.42
C TYR A 205 -4.51 -13.25 -0.57
N ILE A 206 -4.89 -12.69 0.57
CA ILE A 206 -5.78 -13.37 1.52
C ILE A 206 -7.24 -13.01 1.24
N GLY A 207 -7.49 -11.74 0.92
CA GLY A 207 -8.82 -11.26 0.60
C GLY A 207 -9.02 -9.79 0.92
N VAL A 208 -10.26 -9.37 0.84
CA VAL A 208 -10.72 -8.02 1.15
C VAL A 208 -11.73 -8.09 2.29
N GLY A 209 -11.76 -7.09 3.14
CA GLY A 209 -12.75 -6.97 4.19
C GLY A 209 -12.88 -5.52 4.66
N ARG A 210 -13.85 -5.24 5.50
CA ARG A 210 -14.10 -3.92 6.07
C ARG A 210 -13.73 -3.91 7.54
N VAL A 211 -13.04 -2.86 7.97
CA VAL A 211 -12.68 -2.67 9.39
C VAL A 211 -13.92 -2.22 10.14
N ASN A 212 -14.42 -3.05 11.04
CA ASN A 212 -15.64 -2.79 11.78
C ASN A 212 -15.39 -1.98 13.04
N HIS A 213 -16.36 -1.15 13.41
CA HIS A 213 -16.38 -0.45 14.69
C HIS A 213 -16.59 -1.44 15.85
N TYR A 214 -16.26 -1.02 17.07
CA TYR A 214 -16.26 -1.82 18.31
C TYR A 214 -17.56 -2.59 18.62
N GLU A 215 -18.68 -2.25 17.98
CA GLU A 215 -20.01 -2.84 18.25
C GLU A 215 -20.39 -4.02 17.36
N ASP A 216 -19.70 -4.24 16.24
CA ASP A 216 -20.00 -5.37 15.35
C ASP A 216 -19.31 -6.64 15.85
N ARG A 217 -20.06 -7.48 16.55
CA ARG A 217 -19.65 -8.83 16.96
C ARG A 217 -19.39 -9.65 15.70
N GLY A 218 -18.13 -9.72 15.30
CA GLY A 218 -17.51 -10.64 14.35
C GLY A 218 -18.41 -11.29 13.31
N ARG A 219 -18.86 -10.54 12.28
CA ARG A 219 -19.45 -11.17 11.09
C ARG A 219 -18.33 -11.74 10.24
N TYR A 220 -18.35 -13.02 10.09
CA TYR A 220 -17.50 -13.80 9.22
C TYR A 220 -17.81 -13.48 7.75
N ILE A 221 -16.82 -13.07 6.98
CA ILE A 221 -16.94 -12.90 5.54
C ILE A 221 -16.14 -14.01 4.86
N PRO A 222 -16.81 -15.01 4.25
CA PRO A 222 -16.11 -16.10 3.57
C PRO A 222 -15.41 -15.59 2.31
N LEU A 223 -14.11 -15.86 2.20
CA LEU A 223 -13.20 -15.38 1.15
C LEU A 223 -13.47 -15.96 -0.26
N ASN A 224 -14.45 -16.84 -0.42
CA ASN A 224 -14.72 -17.57 -1.66
C ASN A 224 -16.02 -17.17 -2.35
N LYS A 225 -16.61 -16.03 -2.00
CA LYS A 225 -17.82 -15.54 -2.66
C LYS A 225 -17.49 -14.50 -3.74
N ASN A 226 -18.23 -14.58 -4.84
CA ASN A 226 -18.19 -13.61 -5.94
C ASN A 226 -18.47 -12.19 -5.41
N TRP A 227 -17.88 -11.17 -6.02
CA TRP A 227 -18.08 -9.75 -5.69
C TRP A 227 -19.57 -9.35 -5.58
N ASN A 228 -20.43 -9.96 -6.40
CA ASN A 228 -21.87 -9.72 -6.37
C ASN A 228 -22.53 -10.18 -5.07
N ASP A 229 -22.10 -11.31 -4.52
CA ASP A 229 -22.59 -11.81 -3.22
C ASP A 229 -22.16 -10.89 -2.07
N PHE A 230 -21.01 -10.22 -2.24
CA PHE A 230 -20.49 -9.25 -1.26
C PHE A 230 -21.28 -7.94 -1.28
N VAL A 231 -21.66 -7.46 -2.47
CA VAL A 231 -22.50 -6.26 -2.64
C VAL A 231 -23.92 -6.51 -2.09
N GLU A 232 -24.48 -7.70 -2.30
CA GLU A 232 -25.79 -8.07 -1.72
C GLU A 232 -25.75 -8.09 -0.18
N MET A 233 -24.74 -8.73 0.42
CA MET A 233 -24.57 -8.74 1.88
C MET A 233 -24.32 -7.34 2.46
N ALA A 234 -23.56 -6.49 1.78
CA ALA A 234 -23.34 -5.12 2.21
C ALA A 234 -24.63 -4.28 2.14
N ASN A 235 -25.46 -4.51 1.14
CA ASN A 235 -26.75 -3.85 0.99
C ASN A 235 -27.77 -4.32 2.03
N GLU A 236 -27.77 -5.61 2.39
CA GLU A 236 -28.62 -6.13 3.48
C GLU A 236 -28.26 -5.53 4.84
N VAL A 237 -26.94 -5.40 5.13
CA VAL A 237 -26.45 -4.75 6.37
C VAL A 237 -26.82 -3.29 6.43
N ASN A 238 -26.73 -2.55 5.33
CA ASN A 238 -27.11 -1.15 5.27
C ASN A 238 -28.64 -0.96 5.40
N ALA A 239 -29.46 -1.86 4.83
CA ALA A 239 -30.89 -1.85 4.96
C ALA A 239 -31.37 -2.13 6.39
N GLU A 240 -30.68 -3.00 7.14
CA GLU A 240 -30.96 -3.24 8.56
C GLU A 240 -30.58 -2.05 9.45
N HIS A 241 -29.54 -1.27 9.09
CA HIS A 241 -29.17 -0.04 9.79
C HIS A 241 -30.19 1.11 9.53
N GLU A 242 -30.65 1.27 8.30
CA GLU A 242 -31.67 2.28 7.96
C GLU A 242 -33.03 1.96 8.61
N ALA A 243 -33.37 0.69 8.78
CA ALA A 243 -34.58 0.28 9.49
C ALA A 243 -34.50 0.43 11.02
N GLY A 244 -33.29 0.51 11.59
CA GLY A 244 -33.05 0.70 13.03
C GLY A 244 -33.03 2.16 13.49
N ASP A 245 -32.72 3.11 12.61
CA ASP A 245 -32.58 4.54 12.95
C ASP A 245 -33.91 5.33 12.93
N ASP A 246 -35.00 4.77 12.44
CA ASP A 246 -36.34 5.40 12.49
C ASP A 246 -37.00 5.35 13.87
N ALA A 247 -36.36 4.77 14.87
CA ALA A 247 -36.82 4.74 16.25
C ALA A 247 -35.92 5.57 17.18
N ALA A 248 -36.25 6.83 17.36
CA ALA A 248 -35.73 7.79 18.33
C ALA A 248 -34.59 8.71 17.84
N VAL A 249 -34.86 10.00 17.69
CA VAL A 249 -34.56 11.10 18.61
C VAL A 249 -34.96 12.41 17.95
N ALA A 250 -35.98 13.08 18.49
CA ALA A 250 -36.27 14.46 18.24
C ALA A 250 -35.13 15.35 18.78
N LEU A 251 -34.42 16.02 17.89
CA LEU A 251 -33.42 17.03 18.27
C LEU A 251 -34.09 18.31 18.75
N PRO A 252 -33.64 18.95 19.85
CA PRO A 252 -34.09 20.25 20.26
C PRO A 252 -33.56 21.33 19.30
N SER A 253 -34.47 22.17 18.84
CA SER A 253 -34.21 23.35 18.03
C SER A 253 -33.30 24.35 18.72
N GLY A 254 -32.31 24.87 18.00
CA GLY A 254 -31.74 26.18 18.30
C GLY A 254 -30.24 26.23 18.55
N ARG A 255 -29.52 26.54 17.49
CA ARG A 255 -28.45 27.54 17.42
C ARG A 255 -27.84 27.56 16.02
N GLU A 256 -28.00 28.66 15.32
CA GLU A 256 -27.33 28.95 14.06
C GLU A 256 -25.82 29.09 14.29
N PRO A 257 -24.97 28.56 13.39
CA PRO A 257 -23.52 28.79 13.45
C PRO A 257 -23.19 30.20 12.93
N ARG A 258 -22.46 30.94 13.75
CA ARG A 258 -21.90 32.26 13.43
C ARG A 258 -20.85 32.09 12.34
N VAL A 259 -21.06 32.73 11.20
CA VAL A 259 -20.07 32.84 10.12
C VAL A 259 -19.08 33.93 10.51
N GLU A 260 -17.83 33.59 10.80
CA GLU A 260 -16.74 34.54 10.91
C GLU A 260 -16.15 34.82 9.51
N HIS A 261 -16.28 36.07 9.08
CA HIS A 261 -15.60 36.62 7.91
C HIS A 261 -14.09 36.71 8.19
N PHE A 262 -13.31 35.97 7.47
CA PHE A 262 -11.87 36.24 7.37
C PHE A 262 -11.63 37.36 6.36
N GLY A 263 -10.95 38.41 6.81
CA GLY A 263 -10.62 39.60 6.04
C GLY A 263 -9.56 39.31 4.96
N ASP A 264 -9.57 40.15 3.93
CA ASP A 264 -8.69 40.13 2.80
C ASP A 264 -7.22 40.32 3.19
N PRO A 265 -6.25 39.70 2.44
CA PRO A 265 -4.83 39.89 2.71
C PRO A 265 -4.36 41.28 2.27
N PRO A 266 -3.35 41.87 2.94
CA PRO A 266 -2.84 43.20 2.62
C PRO A 266 -2.07 43.21 1.31
N GLU A 267 -2.30 44.25 0.50
CA GLU A 267 -1.51 44.60 -0.68
C GLU A 267 -0.07 44.96 -0.26
N VAL A 268 0.89 44.38 -0.98
CA VAL A 268 2.32 44.66 -0.79
C VAL A 268 2.75 45.68 -1.84
N PRO A 269 3.51 46.77 -1.49
CA PRO A 269 3.98 47.79 -2.36
C PRO A 269 5.05 47.35 -3.39
#